data_fc36ecb6c1b326df247cd976ed25d055
#
_entry.id   fc36ecb6c1b326df247cd976ed25d055
#
_cell.length_a   1.000
_cell.length_b   1.000
_cell.length_c   1.000
_cell.angle_alpha   90.00
_cell.angle_beta   90.00
_cell.angle_gamma   90.00
#
_symmetry.space_group_name_H-M   'P 1'
#
loop_
_entity.id
_entity.type
_entity.pdbx_description
1 polymer ?
#
loop_
_entity_poly.entity_id
_entity_poly.type
_entity_poly.pdbx_seq_one_letter_code
_entity_poly.pdbx_strand_id
1 'polypeptide(L)'
;MELKLIALSETDGEAVYRMLQEMPAQENGFINPMHGKSYGEFRAWLQSCLADAAQEGLADGWKVPESTYWLFDGDRPVGYGKIRHFLTDKLLEDGGSIGYAVRPAERQKGYGTAFMRLLLAQCAALGIPKVLLTIHKDNLPSRKVALSNGGVVERTTDKICYIWIAC
;
A
#
# COMPACT_ATOMS: atom_id res chain seq x y z
N MET A 1 -3.95 20.46 5.15
CA MET A 1 -3.24 19.23 4.71
C MET A 1 -2.47 19.49 3.43
N GLU A 2 -1.19 19.27 3.46
CA GLU A 2 -0.34 19.34 2.28
C GLU A 2 0.11 17.93 1.91
N LEU A 3 -0.73 17.19 1.20
CA LEU A 3 -0.50 15.77 0.93
C LEU A 3 0.31 15.55 -0.34
N LYS A 4 1.33 14.70 -0.21
CA LYS A 4 2.17 14.27 -1.34
C LYS A 4 2.38 12.77 -1.28
N LEU A 5 2.31 12.13 -2.45
CA LEU A 5 2.74 10.75 -2.63
C LEU A 5 4.21 10.76 -3.04
N ILE A 6 5.05 10.17 -2.22
CA ILE A 6 6.50 10.13 -2.43
C ILE A 6 6.93 8.69 -2.65
N ALA A 7 7.59 8.42 -3.76
CA ALA A 7 8.15 7.10 -4.02
C ALA A 7 9.29 6.81 -3.04
N LEU A 8 9.38 5.56 -2.57
CA LEU A 8 10.48 5.09 -1.75
C LEU A 8 11.81 5.38 -2.44
N SER A 9 12.77 5.90 -1.69
CA SER A 9 14.14 6.22 -2.15
C SER A 9 15.16 5.59 -1.22
N GLU A 10 16.33 5.28 -1.76
CA GLU A 10 17.46 4.81 -0.95
C GLU A 10 17.95 5.87 0.06
N THR A 11 17.52 7.12 -0.12
CA THR A 11 17.89 8.24 0.77
C THR A 11 16.83 8.50 1.86
N ASP A 12 15.75 7.72 1.91
CA ASP A 12 14.75 7.86 2.97
C ASP A 12 15.41 7.71 4.34
N GLY A 13 15.03 8.57 5.27
CA GLY A 13 15.71 8.73 6.54
C GLY A 13 14.87 8.37 7.77
N GLU A 14 15.28 8.94 8.90
CA GLU A 14 14.71 8.60 10.21
C GLU A 14 13.21 8.85 10.33
N ALA A 15 12.67 9.88 9.68
CA ALA A 15 11.25 10.17 9.78
C ALA A 15 10.39 8.99 9.28
N VAL A 16 10.75 8.42 8.14
CA VAL A 16 10.10 7.22 7.60
C VAL A 16 10.35 6.02 8.51
N TYR A 17 11.58 5.82 8.94
CA TYR A 17 11.94 4.72 9.85
C TYR A 17 11.08 4.76 11.12
N ARG A 18 10.94 5.93 11.75
CA ARG A 18 10.13 6.08 12.96
C ARG A 18 8.65 5.77 12.71
N MET A 19 8.09 6.22 11.59
CA MET A 19 6.74 5.86 11.20
C MET A 19 6.57 4.34 11.14
N LEU A 20 7.51 3.64 10.49
CA LEU A 20 7.46 2.18 10.35
C LEU A 20 7.56 1.46 11.70
N GLN A 21 8.28 2.04 12.68
CA GLN A 21 8.34 1.45 14.03
C GLN A 21 7.03 1.61 14.80
N GLU A 22 6.24 2.63 14.52
CA GLU A 22 4.92 2.83 15.12
C GLU A 22 3.83 1.97 14.48
N MET A 23 4.02 1.55 13.22
CA MET A 23 3.08 0.70 12.50
C MET A 23 3.29 -0.76 12.89
N PRO A 24 2.22 -1.53 13.16
CA PRO A 24 2.38 -2.94 13.53
C PRO A 24 3.03 -3.76 12.41
N ALA A 25 3.65 -4.88 12.78
CA ALA A 25 4.30 -5.78 11.82
C ALA A 25 3.29 -6.37 10.83
N GLN A 26 2.05 -6.58 11.27
CA GLN A 26 0.96 -7.07 10.44
C GLN A 26 -0.37 -6.55 10.96
N GLU A 27 -1.23 -6.10 10.06
CA GLU A 27 -2.58 -5.67 10.40
C GLU A 27 -3.47 -5.79 9.16
N ASN A 28 -4.59 -6.52 9.28
CA ASN A 28 -5.57 -6.69 8.20
C ASN A 28 -4.93 -7.17 6.88
N GLY A 29 -3.95 -8.05 6.96
CA GLY A 29 -3.24 -8.57 5.79
C GLY A 29 -2.12 -7.67 5.25
N PHE A 30 -1.97 -6.46 5.75
CA PHE A 30 -0.86 -5.59 5.39
C PHE A 30 0.37 -5.90 6.23
N ILE A 31 1.50 -6.16 5.57
CA ILE A 31 2.75 -6.54 6.23
C ILE A 31 3.73 -5.38 6.21
N ASN A 32 4.24 -5.04 7.40
CA ASN A 32 5.32 -4.08 7.58
C ASN A 32 6.57 -4.84 8.05
N PRO A 33 7.50 -5.16 7.15
CA PRO A 33 8.67 -5.98 7.51
C PRO A 33 9.68 -5.24 8.37
N MET A 34 9.57 -3.91 8.49
CA MET A 34 10.55 -3.11 9.23
C MET A 34 10.21 -2.86 10.69
N HIS A 35 9.02 -3.25 11.14
CA HIS A 35 8.67 -3.13 12.55
C HIS A 35 9.63 -3.93 13.42
N GLY A 36 10.23 -3.30 14.41
CA GLY A 36 11.19 -3.94 15.31
C GLY A 36 12.61 -4.12 14.74
N LYS A 37 12.86 -3.64 13.52
CA LYS A 37 14.18 -3.73 12.88
C LYS A 37 15.03 -2.49 13.21
N SER A 38 16.36 -2.66 13.10
CA SER A 38 17.30 -1.55 13.31
C SER A 38 17.27 -0.56 12.15
N TYR A 39 17.80 0.63 12.38
CA TYR A 39 17.96 1.63 11.32
C TYR A 39 18.85 1.13 10.18
N GLY A 40 19.91 0.39 10.49
CA GLY A 40 20.79 -0.23 9.48
C GLY A 40 20.04 -1.25 8.62
N GLU A 41 19.20 -2.08 9.22
CA GLU A 41 18.35 -3.03 8.50
C GLU A 41 17.33 -2.30 7.61
N PHE A 42 16.75 -1.21 8.10
CA PHE A 42 15.86 -0.35 7.31
C PHE A 42 16.58 0.21 6.07
N ARG A 43 17.79 0.73 6.24
CA ARG A 43 18.57 1.25 5.11
C ARG A 43 18.84 0.20 4.05
N ALA A 44 19.20 -1.02 4.44
CA ALA A 44 19.39 -2.14 3.52
C ALA A 44 18.08 -2.55 2.82
N TRP A 45 16.98 -2.54 3.55
CA TRP A 45 15.66 -2.88 3.03
C TRP A 45 15.19 -1.90 1.94
N LEU A 46 15.51 -0.61 2.05
CA LEU A 46 15.19 0.37 0.99
C LEU A 46 15.74 -0.07 -0.37
N GLN A 47 16.97 -0.55 -0.40
CA GLN A 47 17.60 -1.02 -1.65
C GLN A 47 16.91 -2.28 -2.18
N SER A 48 16.51 -3.20 -1.31
CA SER A 48 15.77 -4.39 -1.71
C SER A 48 14.41 -4.05 -2.33
N CYS A 49 13.71 -3.04 -1.79
CA CYS A 49 12.45 -2.57 -2.35
C CYS A 49 12.64 -2.00 -3.76
N LEU A 50 13.70 -1.22 -3.99
CA LEU A 50 14.01 -0.69 -5.31
C LEU A 50 14.34 -1.80 -6.31
N ALA A 51 15.07 -2.82 -5.88
CA ALA A 51 15.37 -3.99 -6.70
C ALA A 51 14.08 -4.77 -7.06
N ASP A 52 13.17 -4.95 -6.11
CA ASP A 52 11.90 -5.62 -6.34
C ASP A 52 11.04 -4.87 -7.36
N ALA A 53 11.00 -3.54 -7.29
CA ALA A 53 10.25 -2.71 -8.24
C ALA A 53 10.82 -2.80 -9.67
N ALA A 54 12.11 -3.10 -9.81
CA ALA A 54 12.81 -3.18 -11.09
C ALA A 54 12.76 -4.56 -11.75
N GLN A 55 12.22 -5.59 -11.09
CA GLN A 55 12.15 -6.96 -11.61
C GLN A 55 11.01 -7.13 -12.61
N GLU A 56 11.13 -6.51 -13.77
CA GLU A 56 10.14 -6.60 -14.84
C GLU A 56 9.87 -8.04 -15.27
N GLY A 57 8.58 -8.37 -15.44
CA GLY A 57 8.16 -9.70 -15.90
C GLY A 57 8.18 -10.79 -14.82
N LEU A 58 8.61 -10.50 -13.59
CA LEU A 58 8.54 -11.48 -12.51
C LEU A 58 7.08 -11.77 -12.17
N ALA A 59 6.69 -13.06 -12.27
CA ALA A 59 5.37 -13.53 -11.89
C ALA A 59 5.50 -14.90 -11.24
N ASP A 60 5.63 -14.94 -9.91
CA ASP A 60 5.80 -16.18 -9.16
C ASP A 60 4.83 -16.18 -7.95
N GLY A 61 3.63 -16.70 -8.22
CA GLY A 61 2.60 -16.84 -7.18
C GLY A 61 2.19 -15.49 -6.59
N TRP A 62 2.68 -15.22 -5.39
CA TRP A 62 2.41 -13.96 -4.67
C TRP A 62 3.38 -12.84 -5.05
N LYS A 63 4.43 -13.15 -5.78
CA LYS A 63 5.52 -12.22 -6.04
C LYS A 63 5.49 -11.69 -7.47
N VAL A 64 5.34 -10.37 -7.57
CA VAL A 64 5.39 -9.58 -8.79
C VAL A 64 6.21 -8.31 -8.50
N PRO A 65 6.64 -7.57 -9.53
CA PRO A 65 7.22 -6.25 -9.29
C PRO A 65 6.29 -5.37 -8.48
N GLU A 66 6.82 -4.72 -7.47
CA GLU A 66 6.07 -3.94 -6.50
C GLU A 66 6.78 -2.63 -6.22
N SER A 67 6.05 -1.52 -6.30
CA SER A 67 6.56 -0.18 -5.97
C SER A 67 6.03 0.27 -4.63
N THR A 68 6.88 0.89 -3.82
CA THR A 68 6.54 1.39 -2.49
C THR A 68 6.46 2.90 -2.49
N TYR A 69 5.46 3.43 -1.77
CA TYR A 69 5.20 4.85 -1.66
C TYR A 69 4.89 5.23 -0.22
N TRP A 70 5.24 6.47 0.10
CA TRP A 70 4.89 7.10 1.38
C TRP A 70 3.87 8.20 1.14
N LEU A 71 2.92 8.34 2.05
CA LEU A 71 2.08 9.52 2.10
C LEU A 71 2.72 10.50 3.08
N PHE A 72 3.00 11.71 2.61
CA PHE A 72 3.49 12.80 3.46
C PHE A 72 2.43 13.87 3.62
N ASP A 73 2.31 14.41 4.82
CA ASP A 73 1.60 15.65 5.08
C ASP A 73 2.67 16.68 5.47
N GLY A 74 2.98 17.59 4.53
CA GLY A 74 4.15 18.45 4.65
C GLY A 74 5.44 17.63 4.65
N ASP A 75 6.21 17.71 5.69
CA ASP A 75 7.46 16.97 5.91
C ASP A 75 7.28 15.69 6.76
N ARG A 76 6.05 15.38 7.13
CA ARG A 76 5.73 14.28 8.06
C ARG A 76 5.13 13.08 7.33
N PRO A 77 5.78 11.90 7.36
CA PRO A 77 5.20 10.70 6.77
C PRO A 77 4.06 10.17 7.63
N VAL A 78 2.92 9.87 6.99
CA VAL A 78 1.69 9.42 7.66
C VAL A 78 1.14 8.13 7.08
N GLY A 79 1.69 7.63 5.97
CA GLY A 79 1.20 6.42 5.34
C GLY A 79 2.27 5.64 4.60
N TYR A 80 2.04 4.33 4.48
CA TYR A 80 2.88 3.36 3.79
C TYR A 80 2.01 2.60 2.79
N GLY A 81 2.37 2.62 1.52
CA GLY A 81 1.60 2.00 0.45
C GLY A 81 2.46 1.24 -0.55
N LYS A 82 1.85 0.23 -1.16
CA LYS A 82 2.48 -0.63 -2.15
C LYS A 82 1.55 -0.79 -3.35
N ILE A 83 2.13 -0.72 -4.53
CA ILE A 83 1.42 -1.00 -5.79
C ILE A 83 2.09 -2.19 -6.45
N ARG A 84 1.36 -3.28 -6.66
CA ARG A 84 1.78 -4.40 -7.47
C ARG A 84 1.50 -4.09 -8.93
N HIS A 85 2.48 -4.29 -9.80
CA HIS A 85 2.40 -3.84 -11.19
C HIS A 85 1.41 -4.65 -12.01
N PHE A 86 1.13 -5.89 -11.62
CA PHE A 86 0.08 -6.74 -12.21
C PHE A 86 -0.35 -7.81 -11.20
N LEU A 87 -1.37 -8.59 -11.56
CA LEU A 87 -1.94 -9.62 -10.70
C LEU A 87 -1.67 -11.01 -11.26
N THR A 88 -1.31 -11.94 -10.38
CA THR A 88 -1.30 -13.38 -10.63
C THR A 88 -2.62 -13.97 -10.13
N ASP A 89 -2.88 -15.25 -10.44
CA ASP A 89 -4.07 -15.95 -9.95
C ASP A 89 -4.16 -15.92 -8.42
N LYS A 90 -3.01 -16.07 -7.73
CA LYS A 90 -2.97 -16.01 -6.27
C LYS A 90 -3.27 -14.62 -5.73
N LEU A 91 -2.78 -13.58 -6.38
CA LEU A 91 -3.05 -12.20 -5.98
C LEU A 91 -4.50 -11.78 -6.25
N LEU A 92 -5.16 -12.42 -7.23
CA LEU A 92 -6.60 -12.24 -7.45
C LEU A 92 -7.44 -12.86 -6.31
N GLU A 93 -6.93 -13.88 -5.65
CA GLU A 93 -7.60 -14.51 -4.51
C GLU A 93 -7.36 -13.74 -3.21
N ASP A 94 -6.11 -13.29 -3.00
CA ASP A 94 -5.71 -12.53 -1.81
C ASP A 94 -4.50 -11.66 -2.14
N GLY A 95 -4.41 -10.50 -1.50
CA GLY A 95 -3.34 -9.53 -1.72
C GLY A 95 -3.74 -8.38 -2.63
N GLY A 96 -4.32 -8.66 -3.79
CA GLY A 96 -4.77 -7.62 -4.73
C GLY A 96 -3.68 -6.73 -5.28
N SER A 97 -4.07 -5.58 -5.83
CA SER A 97 -3.15 -4.64 -6.50
C SER A 97 -2.47 -3.67 -5.54
N ILE A 98 -3.17 -3.24 -4.49
CA ILE A 98 -2.70 -2.20 -3.58
C ILE A 98 -2.80 -2.70 -2.13
N GLY A 99 -1.70 -2.55 -1.39
CA GLY A 99 -1.70 -2.60 0.07
C GLY A 99 -1.37 -1.23 0.62
N TYR A 100 -2.02 -0.81 1.70
CA TYR A 100 -1.72 0.47 2.33
C TYR A 100 -2.07 0.45 3.81
N ALA A 101 -1.41 1.30 4.55
CA ALA A 101 -1.72 1.54 5.96
C ALA A 101 -1.46 2.99 6.30
N VAL A 102 -2.29 3.55 7.18
CA VAL A 102 -2.12 4.88 7.75
C VAL A 102 -1.47 4.74 9.12
N ARG A 103 -0.50 5.61 9.42
CA ARG A 103 0.15 5.67 10.73
C ARG A 103 -0.91 5.68 11.84
N PRO A 104 -0.80 4.82 12.87
CA PRO A 104 -1.89 4.65 13.84
C PRO A 104 -2.39 5.94 14.48
N ALA A 105 -1.47 6.83 14.89
CA ALA A 105 -1.81 8.10 15.51
C ALA A 105 -2.51 9.09 14.55
N GLU A 106 -2.49 8.81 13.25
CA GLU A 106 -3.03 9.69 12.21
C GLU A 106 -4.34 9.17 11.60
N ARG A 107 -4.88 8.10 12.14
CA ARG A 107 -6.14 7.51 11.65
C ARG A 107 -7.34 8.38 11.99
N GLN A 108 -8.45 8.17 11.23
CA GLN A 108 -9.71 8.91 11.38
C GLN A 108 -9.59 10.42 11.11
N LYS A 109 -8.62 10.81 10.28
CA LYS A 109 -8.39 12.20 9.86
C LYS A 109 -8.56 12.40 8.36
N GLY A 110 -9.04 11.38 7.63
CA GLY A 110 -9.24 11.44 6.19
C GLY A 110 -8.02 11.07 5.35
N TYR A 111 -6.91 10.72 5.95
CA TYR A 111 -5.69 10.35 5.21
C TYR A 111 -5.87 9.11 4.34
N GLY A 112 -6.60 8.10 4.82
CA GLY A 112 -6.81 6.86 4.07
C GLY A 112 -7.48 7.09 2.72
N THR A 113 -8.54 7.87 2.70
CA THR A 113 -9.29 8.19 1.46
C THR A 113 -8.41 8.99 0.48
N ALA A 114 -7.69 9.98 0.97
CA ALA A 114 -6.78 10.77 0.16
C ALA A 114 -5.59 9.95 -0.34
N PHE A 115 -5.06 9.07 0.49
CA PHE A 115 -3.96 8.18 0.13
C PHE A 115 -4.36 7.25 -1.02
N MET A 116 -5.52 6.61 -0.89
CA MET A 116 -6.03 5.74 -1.95
C MET A 116 -6.19 6.50 -3.27
N ARG A 117 -6.75 7.72 -3.23
CA ARG A 117 -6.89 8.55 -4.43
C ARG A 117 -5.53 8.81 -5.10
N LEU A 118 -4.50 9.13 -4.33
CA LEU A 118 -3.16 9.37 -4.86
C LEU A 118 -2.51 8.09 -5.40
N LEU A 119 -2.70 6.95 -4.73
CA LEU A 119 -2.23 5.66 -5.22
C LEU A 119 -2.91 5.27 -6.53
N LEU A 120 -4.21 5.52 -6.67
CA LEU A 120 -4.95 5.27 -7.91
C LEU A 120 -4.42 6.15 -9.06
N ALA A 121 -4.13 7.42 -8.80
CA ALA A 121 -3.53 8.30 -9.79
C ALA A 121 -2.15 7.78 -10.23
N GLN A 122 -1.37 7.27 -9.30
CA GLN A 122 -0.08 6.65 -9.60
C GLN A 122 -0.23 5.36 -10.41
N CYS A 123 -1.24 4.54 -10.12
CA CYS A 123 -1.57 3.36 -10.93
C CYS A 123 -1.88 3.75 -12.37
N ALA A 124 -2.68 4.80 -12.57
CA ALA A 124 -2.97 5.31 -13.92
C ALA A 124 -1.68 5.73 -14.64
N ALA A 125 -0.77 6.43 -13.96
CA ALA A 125 0.51 6.84 -14.51
C ALA A 125 1.40 5.65 -14.88
N LEU A 126 1.27 4.52 -14.18
CA LEU A 126 1.97 3.27 -14.48
C LEU A 126 1.28 2.45 -15.58
N GLY A 127 0.17 2.92 -16.13
CA GLY A 127 -0.58 2.22 -17.18
C GLY A 127 -1.50 1.12 -16.66
N ILE A 128 -1.81 1.12 -15.37
CA ILE A 128 -2.72 0.15 -14.73
C ILE A 128 -4.15 0.71 -14.83
N PRO A 129 -5.06 0.09 -15.62
CA PRO A 129 -6.39 0.67 -15.87
C PRO A 129 -7.37 0.50 -14.72
N LYS A 130 -7.19 -0.53 -13.90
CA LYS A 130 -8.04 -0.82 -12.74
C LYS A 130 -7.28 -1.64 -11.72
N VAL A 131 -7.66 -1.52 -10.47
CA VAL A 131 -7.05 -2.24 -9.36
C VAL A 131 -8.08 -3.06 -8.61
N LEU A 132 -7.62 -4.18 -8.06
CA LEU A 132 -8.39 -5.01 -7.15
C LEU A 132 -7.91 -4.76 -5.72
N LEU A 133 -8.84 -4.51 -4.82
CA LEU A 133 -8.58 -4.50 -3.39
C LEU A 133 -9.21 -5.75 -2.77
N THR A 134 -8.41 -6.52 -2.05
CA THR A 134 -8.87 -7.66 -1.25
C THR A 134 -8.86 -7.21 0.20
N ILE A 135 -10.04 -6.88 0.72
CA ILE A 135 -10.18 -6.25 2.03
C ILE A 135 -10.80 -7.25 2.99
N HIS A 136 -10.19 -7.44 4.17
CA HIS A 136 -10.79 -8.26 5.22
C HIS A 136 -12.22 -7.76 5.48
N LYS A 137 -13.18 -8.68 5.52
CA LYS A 137 -14.61 -8.37 5.62
C LYS A 137 -14.92 -7.41 6.77
N ASP A 138 -14.21 -7.56 7.90
CA ASP A 138 -14.43 -6.76 9.10
C ASP A 138 -13.67 -5.42 9.09
N ASN A 139 -12.82 -5.20 8.08
CA ASN A 139 -12.09 -3.95 7.94
C ASN A 139 -12.98 -2.88 7.29
N LEU A 140 -13.95 -2.41 8.04
CA LEU A 140 -14.92 -1.43 7.56
C LEU A 140 -14.29 -0.10 7.12
N PRO A 141 -13.29 0.44 7.82
CA PRO A 141 -12.63 1.67 7.36
C PRO A 141 -12.03 1.55 5.96
N SER A 142 -11.36 0.44 5.66
CA SER A 142 -10.76 0.22 4.33
C SER A 142 -11.82 0.01 3.25
N ARG A 143 -12.91 -0.67 3.56
CA ARG A 143 -14.04 -0.81 2.63
C ARG A 143 -14.64 0.54 2.29
N LYS A 144 -14.81 1.40 3.29
CA LYS A 144 -15.33 2.76 3.11
C LYS A 144 -14.39 3.61 2.25
N VAL A 145 -13.08 3.50 2.46
CA VAL A 145 -12.06 4.17 1.63
C VAL A 145 -12.20 3.75 0.16
N ALA A 146 -12.32 2.45 -0.09
CA ALA A 146 -12.46 1.90 -1.44
C ALA A 146 -13.73 2.42 -2.12
N LEU A 147 -14.87 2.37 -1.44
CA LEU A 147 -16.16 2.83 -1.98
C LEU A 147 -16.15 4.34 -2.23
N SER A 148 -15.53 5.11 -1.34
CA SER A 148 -15.39 6.57 -1.51
C SER A 148 -14.52 6.96 -2.71
N ASN A 149 -13.69 6.05 -3.20
CA ASN A 149 -12.85 6.24 -4.38
C ASN A 149 -13.44 5.57 -5.65
N GLY A 150 -14.73 5.30 -5.66
CA GLY A 150 -15.42 4.75 -6.82
C GLY A 150 -15.36 3.22 -6.93
N GLY A 151 -15.03 2.56 -5.83
CA GLY A 151 -14.96 1.10 -5.78
C GLY A 151 -16.30 0.43 -6.02
N VAL A 152 -16.28 -0.71 -6.72
CA VAL A 152 -17.44 -1.56 -6.99
C VAL A 152 -17.17 -2.94 -6.42
N VAL A 153 -18.06 -3.42 -5.55
CA VAL A 153 -17.94 -4.74 -4.96
C VAL A 153 -18.22 -5.80 -6.01
N GLU A 154 -17.25 -6.68 -6.27
CA GLU A 154 -17.42 -7.83 -7.15
C GLU A 154 -18.12 -8.97 -6.40
N ARG A 155 -17.58 -9.30 -5.22
CA ARG A 155 -18.09 -10.37 -4.36
C ARG A 155 -17.56 -10.21 -2.93
N THR A 156 -18.23 -10.88 -2.01
CA THR A 156 -17.80 -10.98 -0.61
C THR A 156 -17.86 -12.44 -0.20
N THR A 157 -16.76 -12.94 0.35
CA THR A 157 -16.72 -14.26 0.99
C THR A 157 -16.92 -14.10 2.50
N ASP A 158 -16.83 -15.18 3.25
CA ASP A 158 -16.88 -15.14 4.70
C ASP A 158 -15.65 -14.43 5.33
N LYS A 159 -14.58 -14.19 4.55
CA LYS A 159 -13.34 -13.58 5.02
C LYS A 159 -12.98 -12.27 4.30
N ILE A 160 -13.24 -12.16 3.00
CA ILE A 160 -12.72 -11.09 2.14
C ILE A 160 -13.83 -10.43 1.34
N CYS A 161 -13.77 -9.11 1.24
CA CYS A 161 -14.55 -8.30 0.32
C CYS A 161 -13.65 -7.91 -0.87
N TYR A 162 -14.08 -8.23 -2.09
CA TYR A 162 -13.35 -7.96 -3.33
C TYR A 162 -13.95 -6.72 -4.00
N ILE A 163 -13.14 -5.67 -4.11
CA ILE A 163 -13.57 -4.39 -4.67
C ILE A 163 -12.65 -3.98 -5.80
N TRP A 164 -13.23 -3.68 -6.97
CA TRP A 164 -12.51 -3.12 -8.11
C TRP A 164 -12.68 -1.61 -8.16
N ILE A 165 -11.59 -0.91 -8.47
CA ILE A 165 -11.59 0.55 -8.65
C ILE A 165 -10.91 0.87 -9.98
N ALA A 166 -11.58 1.70 -10.82
CA ALA A 166 -10.96 2.24 -12.02
C ALA A 166 -9.91 3.30 -11.69
N CYS A 167 -8.83 3.30 -12.44
CA CYS A 167 -7.74 4.28 -12.27
C CYS A 167 -7.86 5.49 -13.23
#